data_6c4d5f1cc3ea7665696c0a6368528c89
#
_entry.id   6c4d5f1cc3ea7665696c0a6368528c89
#
_cell.length_a   1.000
_cell.length_b   1.000
_cell.length_c   1.000
_cell.angle_alpha   90.00
_cell.angle_beta   90.00
_cell.angle_gamma   90.00
#
_symmetry.space_group_name_H-M   'P 1'
#
loop_
_entity.id
_entity.type
_entity.pdbx_description
1 polymer ?
#
loop_
_entity_poly.entity_id
_entity_poly.type
_entity_poly.pdbx_seq_one_letter_code
_entity_poly.pdbx_strand_id
1 'polypeptide(L)'
;MQAMCQAQQKQVRKGRSMDIVYEDKRIVVAVKPAGVVSVDQPGGMPELLRQTLHTACIRTVHRLDAPVAGLMVFARSAYAAGELSRQIREGEFEKTYLAVVQGMPKADEGELTDLRAGTRRGG
;
A
#
# COMPACT_ATOMS: atom_id res chain seq x y z
N MET A 1 10.40 -1.61 -12.71
CA MET A 1 9.74 -2.52 -11.84
C MET A 1 10.33 -3.90 -11.80
N GLN A 2 11.05 -4.27 -12.82
CA GLN A 2 11.69 -5.57 -12.79
C GLN A 2 12.65 -5.71 -11.62
N ALA A 3 13.43 -4.69 -11.38
CA ALA A 3 14.38 -4.74 -10.29
C ALA A 3 13.69 -4.90 -8.95
N MET A 4 12.53 -4.28 -8.81
CA MET A 4 11.79 -4.38 -7.59
C MET A 4 11.25 -5.79 -7.37
N CYS A 5 10.83 -6.43 -8.43
CA CYS A 5 10.35 -7.80 -8.31
C CYS A 5 11.47 -8.73 -7.88
N GLN A 6 12.65 -8.51 -8.40
CA GLN A 6 13.76 -9.34 -8.02
C GLN A 6 14.14 -9.14 -6.57
N ALA A 7 14.08 -7.90 -6.11
CA ALA A 7 14.36 -7.62 -4.72
C ALA A 7 13.35 -8.31 -3.82
N GLN A 8 12.10 -8.32 -4.23
CA GLN A 8 11.07 -8.98 -3.46
C GLN A 8 11.33 -10.45 -3.33
N GLN A 9 11.78 -11.07 -4.40
CA GLN A 9 12.06 -12.49 -4.35
C GLN A 9 13.13 -12.82 -3.34
N LYS A 10 14.11 -11.95 -3.21
CA LYS A 10 15.14 -12.19 -2.24
C LYS A 10 14.62 -12.05 -0.82
N GLN A 11 13.68 -11.18 -0.62
CA GLN A 11 13.18 -10.91 0.70
C GLN A 11 12.22 -11.94 1.21
N VAL A 12 11.59 -12.63 0.34
CA VAL A 12 10.49 -13.50 0.73
C VAL A 12 10.87 -14.73 1.51
N ARG A 13 12.09 -15.12 1.46
CA ARG A 13 12.45 -16.38 2.01
C ARG A 13 12.09 -16.68 3.41
N LYS A 14 11.98 -15.72 4.26
CA LYS A 14 11.69 -16.05 5.61
C LYS A 14 10.27 -16.03 5.98
N GLY A 15 9.44 -15.55 5.17
CA GLY A 15 8.05 -15.53 5.46
C GLY A 15 7.63 -14.56 6.53
N ARG A 16 8.55 -14.12 7.40
CA ARG A 16 8.24 -13.17 8.37
C ARG A 16 8.66 -11.83 7.99
N SER A 17 9.62 -11.66 7.12
CA SER A 17 10.10 -10.37 6.71
C SER A 17 9.14 -9.74 5.75
N MET A 18 9.04 -8.43 5.82
CA MET A 18 8.25 -7.70 4.86
C MET A 18 9.08 -7.46 3.62
N ASP A 19 8.42 -7.47 2.46
CA ASP A 19 9.07 -7.14 1.21
C ASP A 19 9.18 -5.64 1.08
N ILE A 20 10.32 -5.09 1.45
CA ILE A 20 10.55 -3.68 1.41
C ILE A 20 11.18 -3.31 0.09
N VAL A 21 10.51 -2.45 -0.67
CA VAL A 21 10.95 -2.04 -1.98
C VAL A 21 11.83 -0.81 -1.92
N TYR A 22 11.55 0.06 -0.98
CA TYR A 22 12.30 1.30 -0.81
C TYR A 22 12.17 1.79 0.62
N GLU A 23 13.25 2.33 1.16
CA GLU A 23 13.14 2.94 2.46
C GLU A 23 14.18 4.05 2.62
N ASP A 24 13.80 5.08 3.35
CA ASP A 24 14.73 6.12 3.76
C ASP A 24 14.25 6.63 5.11
N LYS A 25 14.74 7.78 5.55
CA LYS A 25 14.40 8.28 6.87
C LYS A 25 12.96 8.73 6.98
N ARG A 26 12.31 9.01 5.87
CA ARG A 26 10.99 9.61 5.87
C ARG A 26 9.89 8.65 5.50
N ILE A 27 10.15 7.73 4.60
CA ILE A 27 9.11 6.83 4.10
C ILE A 27 9.65 5.43 3.95
N VAL A 28 8.74 4.49 3.85
CA VAL A 28 9.06 3.12 3.45
C VAL A 28 7.98 2.66 2.50
N VAL A 29 8.38 1.98 1.45
CA VAL A 29 7.46 1.40 0.48
C VAL A 29 7.61 -0.11 0.58
N ALA A 30 6.52 -0.79 0.83
CA ALA A 30 6.54 -2.23 1.06
C ALA A 30 5.37 -2.89 0.36
N VAL A 31 5.51 -4.18 0.12
CA VAL A 31 4.43 -4.96 -0.48
C VAL A 31 3.55 -5.50 0.63
N LYS A 32 2.27 -5.20 0.55
CA LYS A 32 1.29 -5.79 1.47
C LYS A 32 0.85 -7.11 0.87
N PRO A 33 1.03 -8.22 1.57
CA PRO A 33 0.51 -9.50 1.08
C PRO A 33 -1.00 -9.54 1.19
N ALA A 34 -1.61 -10.38 0.38
CA ALA A 34 -3.04 -10.62 0.51
C ALA A 34 -3.29 -11.24 1.87
N GLY A 35 -4.34 -10.81 2.51
CA GLY A 35 -4.70 -11.34 3.83
C GLY A 35 -4.18 -10.53 5.01
N VAL A 36 -3.29 -9.58 4.75
CA VAL A 36 -2.74 -8.73 5.81
C VAL A 36 -3.48 -7.41 5.79
N VAL A 37 -3.87 -6.89 6.95
CA VAL A 37 -4.59 -5.63 6.99
C VAL A 37 -3.63 -4.46 6.91
N SER A 38 -4.11 -3.36 6.35
CA SER A 38 -3.29 -2.17 6.15
C SER A 38 -3.13 -1.33 7.40
N VAL A 39 -4.08 -1.42 8.31
CA VAL A 39 -4.13 -0.50 9.44
C VAL A 39 -3.33 -0.98 10.63
N ASP A 40 -3.12 -0.09 11.57
CA ASP A 40 -2.29 -0.36 12.74
C ASP A 40 -3.08 -1.18 13.75
N GLN A 41 -2.92 -2.47 13.64
CA GLN A 41 -3.49 -3.40 14.60
C GLN A 41 -2.61 -4.65 14.60
N PRO A 42 -2.79 -5.56 15.55
CA PRO A 42 -1.93 -6.74 15.60
C PRO A 42 -1.95 -7.51 14.29
N GLY A 43 -0.78 -7.82 13.78
CA GLY A 43 -0.63 -8.50 12.51
C GLY A 43 -0.80 -7.63 11.30
N GLY A 44 -1.03 -6.33 11.47
CA GLY A 44 -1.18 -5.42 10.34
C GLY A 44 0.14 -4.91 9.83
N MET A 45 0.10 -4.22 8.71
CA MET A 45 1.32 -3.73 8.07
C MET A 45 2.19 -2.87 8.98
N PRO A 46 1.62 -1.90 9.71
CA PRO A 46 2.50 -1.07 10.54
C PRO A 46 3.25 -1.85 11.59
N GLU A 47 2.60 -2.82 12.23
CA GLU A 47 3.28 -3.61 13.23
C GLU A 47 4.40 -4.42 12.60
N LEU A 48 4.13 -5.06 11.46
CA LEU A 48 5.13 -5.87 10.80
C LEU A 48 6.33 -5.03 10.35
N LEU A 49 6.06 -3.82 9.89
CA LEU A 49 7.13 -2.93 9.46
C LEU A 49 7.95 -2.42 10.65
N ARG A 50 7.29 -2.12 11.77
CA ARG A 50 8.03 -1.70 12.95
C ARG A 50 8.98 -2.77 13.42
N GLN A 51 8.55 -4.03 13.34
CA GLN A 51 9.40 -5.13 13.71
C GLN A 51 10.55 -5.34 12.74
N THR A 52 10.26 -5.24 11.46
CA THR A 52 11.27 -5.46 10.44
C THR A 52 12.33 -4.37 10.43
N LEU A 53 11.91 -3.12 10.60
CA LEU A 53 12.81 -1.99 10.52
C LEU A 53 13.33 -1.53 11.87
N HIS A 54 12.88 -2.17 12.95
CA HIS A 54 13.30 -1.82 14.30
C HIS A 54 13.06 -0.34 14.59
N THR A 55 11.86 0.13 14.26
CA THR A 55 11.50 1.51 14.45
C THR A 55 10.16 1.60 15.15
N ALA A 56 9.94 2.68 15.87
CA ALA A 56 8.68 2.86 16.57
C ALA A 56 7.66 3.62 15.75
N CYS A 57 8.10 4.34 14.73
CA CYS A 57 7.18 5.20 14.01
C CYS A 57 6.92 4.73 12.59
N ILE A 58 5.77 4.12 12.40
CA ILE A 58 5.27 3.78 11.07
C ILE A 58 3.83 4.25 11.03
N ARG A 59 3.50 5.13 10.12
CA ARG A 59 2.17 5.73 10.02
C ARG A 59 1.54 5.41 8.69
N THR A 60 0.30 4.98 8.74
CA THR A 60 -0.47 4.64 7.55
C THR A 60 -1.05 5.91 6.95
N VAL A 61 -0.91 6.09 5.64
CA VAL A 61 -1.46 7.26 4.96
C VAL A 61 -2.48 6.88 3.89
N HIS A 62 -2.52 5.61 3.52
CA HIS A 62 -3.57 5.09 2.64
C HIS A 62 -3.71 3.60 2.95
N ARG A 63 -4.66 2.95 2.33
CA ARG A 63 -4.90 1.56 2.68
C ARG A 63 -5.29 0.75 1.46
N LEU A 64 -5.04 -0.55 1.56
CA LEU A 64 -5.56 -1.55 0.64
C LEU A 64 -6.38 -2.51 1.48
N ASP A 65 -7.44 -3.02 0.92
CA ASP A 65 -8.28 -3.98 1.64
C ASP A 65 -7.48 -5.24 1.93
N ALA A 66 -7.85 -5.95 2.99
CA ALA A 66 -7.08 -7.11 3.42
C ALA A 66 -6.83 -8.13 2.30
N PRO A 67 -7.80 -8.48 1.48
CA PRO A 67 -7.51 -9.48 0.45
C PRO A 67 -6.68 -8.97 -0.74
N VAL A 68 -6.42 -7.68 -0.79
CA VAL A 68 -5.68 -7.11 -1.91
C VAL A 68 -4.21 -7.07 -1.59
N ALA A 69 -3.38 -7.48 -2.53
CA ALA A 69 -1.94 -7.38 -2.39
C ALA A 69 -1.43 -6.22 -3.22
N GLY A 70 -0.38 -5.57 -2.78
CA GLY A 70 0.20 -4.50 -3.58
C GLY A 70 1.11 -3.60 -2.78
N LEU A 71 1.64 -2.60 -3.47
CA LEU A 71 2.56 -1.68 -2.86
C LEU A 71 1.84 -0.67 -2.00
N MET A 72 2.41 -0.38 -0.86
CA MET A 72 1.91 0.67 0.03
C MET A 72 3.07 1.51 0.49
N VAL A 73 2.84 2.80 0.65
CA VAL A 73 3.82 3.70 1.22
C VAL A 73 3.39 4.04 2.65
N PHE A 74 4.36 4.09 3.54
CA PHE A 74 4.11 4.44 4.93
C PHE A 74 5.05 5.55 5.32
N ALA A 75 4.61 6.42 6.20
CA ALA A 75 5.43 7.51 6.68
C ALA A 75 6.18 7.07 7.92
N ARG A 76 7.39 7.55 8.07
CA ARG A 76 8.23 7.24 9.22
C ARG A 76 8.36 8.43 10.17
N SER A 77 7.59 9.47 9.94
CA SER A 77 7.55 10.63 10.83
C SER A 77 6.22 11.32 10.67
N ALA A 78 5.88 12.16 11.63
CA ALA A 78 4.64 12.92 11.54
C ALA A 78 4.68 13.89 10.37
N TYR A 79 5.84 14.47 10.11
CA TYR A 79 5.96 15.40 9.00
C TYR A 79 5.71 14.70 7.66
N ALA A 80 6.34 13.54 7.47
CA ALA A 80 6.15 12.79 6.23
C ALA A 80 4.71 12.34 6.08
N ALA A 81 4.07 11.95 7.19
CA ALA A 81 2.66 11.56 7.13
C ALA A 81 1.79 12.71 6.67
N GLY A 82 2.04 13.90 7.18
CA GLY A 82 1.28 15.08 6.77
C GLY A 82 1.49 15.40 5.29
N GLU A 83 2.71 15.31 4.83
CA GLU A 83 3.01 15.63 3.44
C GLU A 83 2.39 14.62 2.49
N LEU A 84 2.48 13.33 2.80
CA LEU A 84 1.87 12.31 1.96
C LEU A 84 0.35 12.43 1.98
N SER A 85 -0.22 12.71 3.13
CA SER A 85 -1.67 12.90 3.21
C SER A 85 -2.12 14.08 2.38
N ARG A 86 -1.32 15.15 2.36
CA ARG A 86 -1.64 16.31 1.53
C ARG A 86 -1.62 15.92 0.05
N GLN A 87 -0.61 15.17 -0.37
CA GLN A 87 -0.52 14.76 -1.77
C GLN A 87 -1.69 13.88 -2.18
N ILE A 88 -2.11 13.01 -1.29
CA ILE A 88 -3.26 12.15 -1.58
C ILE A 88 -4.52 12.99 -1.70
N ARG A 89 -4.71 13.93 -0.79
CA ARG A 89 -5.90 14.76 -0.77
C ARG A 89 -5.97 15.65 -2.00
N GLU A 90 -4.81 16.08 -2.50
CA GLU A 90 -4.78 16.98 -3.65
C GLU A 90 -4.65 16.26 -4.97
N GLY A 91 -4.75 14.94 -4.96
CA GLY A 91 -4.75 14.19 -6.21
C GLY A 91 -3.41 14.01 -6.86
N GLU A 92 -2.33 14.23 -6.12
CA GLU A 92 -0.98 14.06 -6.65
C GLU A 92 -0.46 12.64 -6.51
N PHE A 93 -1.24 11.78 -5.93
CA PHE A 93 -0.83 10.41 -5.63
C PHE A 93 -1.54 9.48 -6.59
N GLU A 94 -0.82 8.89 -7.51
CA GLU A 94 -1.43 8.03 -8.51
C GLU A 94 -1.47 6.59 -8.04
N LYS A 95 -2.57 5.93 -8.27
CA LYS A 95 -2.76 4.54 -7.90
C LYS A 95 -3.17 3.74 -9.11
N THR A 96 -2.52 2.62 -9.31
CA THR A 96 -2.82 1.74 -10.42
C THR A 96 -3.08 0.34 -9.88
N TYR A 97 -4.16 -0.27 -10.31
CA TYR A 97 -4.56 -1.59 -9.85
C TYR A 97 -4.77 -2.52 -11.02
N LEU A 98 -4.53 -3.79 -10.77
CA LEU A 98 -4.90 -4.84 -11.70
C LEU A 98 -6.07 -5.59 -11.10
N ALA A 99 -7.04 -5.87 -11.91
CA ALA A 99 -8.21 -6.61 -11.46
C ALA A 99 -8.55 -7.69 -12.47
N VAL A 100 -9.02 -8.81 -11.97
CA VAL A 100 -9.48 -9.90 -12.81
C VAL A 100 -10.99 -9.81 -12.85
N VAL A 101 -11.55 -9.76 -14.06
CA VAL A 101 -12.98 -9.64 -14.20
C VAL A 101 -13.49 -10.75 -15.11
N GLN A 102 -14.79 -11.00 -15.04
CA GLN A 102 -15.41 -11.96 -15.92
C GLN A 102 -15.77 -11.28 -17.21
N GLY A 103 -15.58 -11.97 -18.32
CA GLY A 103 -15.97 -11.48 -19.63
C GLY A 103 -14.92 -10.56 -20.21
N MET A 104 -15.28 -9.96 -21.31
CA MET A 104 -14.41 -9.06 -22.04
C MET A 104 -14.98 -7.67 -22.04
N PRO A 105 -14.21 -6.67 -21.68
CA PRO A 105 -14.70 -5.30 -21.75
C PRO A 105 -14.97 -4.93 -23.20
N LYS A 106 -15.90 -4.02 -23.41
CA LYS A 106 -16.22 -3.58 -24.74
C LYS A 106 -15.12 -2.77 -25.38
N ALA A 107 -14.30 -2.14 -24.60
CA ALA A 107 -13.23 -1.29 -25.11
C ALA A 107 -11.97 -1.57 -24.31
N ASP A 108 -10.83 -1.29 -24.92
CA ASP A 108 -9.56 -1.46 -24.23
C ASP A 108 -9.36 -0.43 -23.14
N GLU A 109 -9.95 0.73 -23.30
CA GLU A 109 -9.87 1.77 -22.31
C GLU A 109 -11.23 2.35 -22.06
N GLY A 110 -11.43 2.86 -20.88
CA GLY A 110 -12.69 3.49 -20.55
C GLY A 110 -12.65 4.00 -19.13
N GLU A 111 -13.72 4.66 -18.76
CA GLU A 111 -13.84 5.23 -17.45
C GLU A 111 -15.15 4.80 -16.85
N LEU A 112 -15.11 4.33 -15.61
CA LEU A 112 -16.32 3.94 -14.90
C LEU A 112 -16.49 4.86 -13.71
N THR A 113 -17.70 5.38 -13.56
CA THR A 113 -18.03 6.20 -12.43
C THR A 113 -19.12 5.50 -11.65
N ASP A 114 -18.87 5.32 -10.37
CA ASP A 114 -19.78 4.56 -9.55
C ASP A 114 -20.19 5.38 -8.34
N LEU A 115 -21.49 5.52 -8.16
CA LEU A 115 -22.00 6.20 -7.02
C LEU A 115 -22.19 5.23 -5.90
N ARG A 116 -21.43 5.42 -4.83
CA ARG A 116 -21.55 4.54 -3.71
C ARG A 116 -22.32 5.19 -2.66
N ALA A 117 -23.53 4.86 -2.55
CA ALA A 117 -24.39 5.46 -1.57
C ALA A 117 -23.82 5.28 -0.20
N GLY A 118 -23.75 6.33 0.54
CA GLY A 118 -23.33 6.27 1.90
C GLY A 118 -21.86 6.09 2.12
N THR A 119 -21.14 6.24 1.13
CA THR A 119 -19.82 6.06 1.35
C THR A 119 -18.99 7.08 1.46
N ARG A 120 -18.57 7.34 1.95
CA ARG A 120 -17.87 8.16 1.98
C ARG A 120 -16.75 7.89 2.29
N ARG A 121 -16.19 7.58 2.27
CA ARG A 121 -15.33 7.38 2.52
C ARG A 121 -14.62 7.17 2.09
N GLY A 122 -14.57 7.43 1.82
CA GLY A 122 -13.71 7.50 1.48
C GLY A 122 -12.78 6.99 1.14
N GLY A 123 -12.64 6.74 0.77
CA GLY A 123 -11.71 6.13 0.37
C GLY A 123 -10.68 5.89 0.28
#